data_142ceba49a9c63a5eec30f2093afb8da
#
_entry.id   142ceba49a9c63a5eec30f2093afb8da
#
_cell.length_a   1.000
_cell.length_b   1.000
_cell.length_c   1.000
_cell.angle_alpha   90.00
_cell.angle_beta   90.00
_cell.angle_gamma   90.00
#
_symmetry.space_group_name_H-M   'P 1'
#
loop_
_entity.id
_entity.type
_entity.pdbx_description
1 polymer ?
#
loop_
_entity_poly.entity_id
_entity_poly.type
_entity_poly.pdbx_seq_one_letter_code
_entity_poly.pdbx_strand_id
1 'polypeptide(L)'
;MAIDFETSGYAAHSACAVGLARIEDGRVTDCFYRLLRPPSARVLFTEIHGLTWPMLRDAPSFAQAWPEAGAILCGAHFLLAHNASFDRRVLLACCRAAGLPAPEAPFLCTLKGSRRSLPLPSKKLNLVCEYFGIALKHHNAASDAQACAEVYLRLRGLGVTDAQMRL
;
A
#
# COMPACT_ATOMS: atom_id res chain seq x y z
N MET A 1 -2.26 -3.13 9.53
CA MET A 1 -1.48 -2.06 8.86
C MET A 1 -1.73 -2.12 7.37
N ALA A 2 -2.33 -1.08 6.77
CA ALA A 2 -2.43 -0.96 5.32
C ALA A 2 -1.13 -0.40 4.73
N ILE A 3 -0.79 -0.83 3.51
CA ILE A 3 0.41 -0.43 2.77
C ILE A 3 0.07 -0.27 1.30
N ASP A 4 0.66 0.74 0.67
CA ASP A 4 0.59 0.96 -0.78
C ASP A 4 1.91 1.51 -1.30
N PHE A 5 2.32 1.06 -2.49
CA PHE A 5 3.54 1.48 -3.16
C PHE A 5 3.25 2.09 -4.52
N GLU A 6 3.92 3.22 -4.82
CA GLU A 6 4.14 3.63 -6.20
C GLU A 6 5.51 3.15 -6.69
N THR A 7 5.59 2.76 -7.96
CA THR A 7 6.84 2.29 -8.57
C THR A 7 7.22 3.15 -9.78
N SER A 8 8.51 3.43 -9.94
CA SER A 8 9.02 4.19 -11.08
C SER A 8 9.07 3.39 -12.39
N GLY A 9 8.90 2.06 -12.33
CA GLY A 9 8.98 1.18 -13.48
C GLY A 9 8.63 -0.28 -13.15
N TYR A 10 8.87 -1.19 -14.09
CA TYR A 10 8.47 -2.60 -13.99
C TYR A 10 9.28 -3.44 -13.00
N ALA A 11 10.49 -3.00 -12.64
CA ALA A 11 11.31 -3.71 -11.66
C ALA A 11 10.64 -3.65 -10.27
N ALA A 12 10.50 -4.79 -9.61
CA ALA A 12 9.79 -4.86 -8.33
C ALA A 12 10.46 -4.02 -7.22
N HIS A 13 11.77 -3.77 -7.29
CA HIS A 13 12.52 -2.93 -6.34
C HIS A 13 12.57 -1.44 -6.74
N SER A 14 11.71 -1.00 -7.67
CA SER A 14 11.67 0.38 -8.16
C SER A 14 10.68 1.27 -7.41
N ALA A 15 10.41 0.98 -6.13
CA ALA A 15 9.52 1.81 -5.32
C ALA A 15 9.96 3.28 -5.34
N CYS A 16 9.02 4.21 -5.59
CA CYS A 16 9.24 5.65 -5.61
C CYS A 16 8.35 6.43 -4.64
N ALA A 17 7.36 5.77 -4.04
CA ALA A 17 6.65 6.25 -2.86
C ALA A 17 6.14 5.06 -2.05
N VAL A 18 5.94 5.27 -0.74
CA VAL A 18 5.27 4.33 0.15
C VAL A 18 4.31 5.07 1.06
N GLY A 19 3.11 4.53 1.21
CA GLY A 19 2.10 4.95 2.16
C GLY A 19 1.77 3.82 3.13
N LEU A 20 1.60 4.15 4.41
CA LEU A 20 1.13 3.24 5.44
C LEU A 20 -0.05 3.88 6.17
N ALA A 21 -1.02 3.07 6.59
CA ALA A 21 -2.12 3.51 7.44
C ALA A 21 -2.37 2.47 8.54
N ARG A 22 -2.22 2.89 9.80
CA ARG A 22 -2.42 2.04 10.96
C ARG A 22 -3.90 1.92 11.28
N ILE A 23 -4.33 0.71 11.61
CA ILE A 23 -5.70 0.42 12.04
C ILE A 23 -5.64 -0.11 13.46
N GLU A 24 -6.31 0.58 14.38
CA GLU A 24 -6.50 0.17 15.77
C GLU A 24 -7.94 0.46 16.17
N ASP A 25 -8.53 -0.41 16.96
CA ASP A 25 -9.88 -0.24 17.53
C ASP A 25 -10.95 0.12 16.49
N GLY A 26 -10.84 -0.47 15.29
CA GLY A 26 -11.82 -0.27 14.22
C GLY A 26 -11.73 1.06 13.49
N ARG A 27 -10.63 1.79 13.61
CA ARG A 27 -10.39 3.08 12.94
C ARG A 27 -8.94 3.22 12.46
N VAL A 28 -8.71 4.12 11.50
CA VAL A 28 -7.37 4.54 11.11
C VAL A 28 -6.85 5.52 12.17
N THR A 29 -5.70 5.22 12.78
CA THR A 29 -5.13 5.98 13.91
C THR A 29 -3.88 6.75 13.56
N ASP A 30 -3.11 6.28 12.58
CA ASP A 30 -1.85 6.92 12.18
C ASP A 30 -1.55 6.63 10.71
N CYS A 31 -0.81 7.53 10.07
CA CYS A 31 -0.40 7.43 8.67
C CYS A 31 1.07 7.81 8.51
N PHE A 32 1.73 7.13 7.60
CA PHE A 32 3.10 7.41 7.20
C PHE A 32 3.15 7.56 5.68
N TYR A 33 3.95 8.51 5.19
CA TYR A 33 4.20 8.69 3.77
C TYR A 33 5.64 9.10 3.52
N ARG A 34 6.27 8.48 2.53
CA ARG A 34 7.59 8.88 2.05
C ARG A 34 7.71 8.76 0.54
N LEU A 35 8.25 9.80 -0.08
CA LEU A 35 8.86 9.68 -1.40
C LEU A 35 10.17 8.90 -1.26
N LEU A 36 10.46 8.09 -2.26
CA LEU A 36 11.64 7.24 -2.30
C LEU A 36 12.43 7.53 -3.59
N ARG A 37 13.74 7.62 -3.48
CA ARG A 37 14.61 7.66 -4.66
C ARG A 37 14.73 6.26 -5.23
N PRO A 38 14.17 6.00 -6.42
CA PRO A 38 14.27 4.71 -7.07
C PRO A 38 15.72 4.48 -7.58
N PRO A 39 16.11 3.22 -7.88
CA PRO A 39 17.46 2.89 -8.33
C PRO A 39 17.82 3.45 -9.72
N SER A 40 16.83 3.93 -10.47
CA SER A 40 17.00 4.52 -11.82
C SER A 40 16.36 5.89 -11.90
N ALA A 41 17.02 6.82 -12.58
CA ALA A 41 16.46 8.15 -12.89
C ALA A 41 15.29 8.10 -13.89
N ARG A 42 15.08 6.96 -14.57
CA ARG A 42 13.97 6.78 -15.52
C ARG A 42 12.69 6.45 -14.77
N VAL A 43 11.71 7.37 -14.80
CA VAL A 43 10.38 7.19 -14.22
C VAL A 43 9.39 6.97 -15.35
N LEU A 44 8.89 5.73 -15.48
CA LEU A 44 8.01 5.30 -16.58
C LEU A 44 6.54 5.56 -16.31
N PHE A 45 6.12 5.62 -15.04
CA PHE A 45 4.72 5.67 -14.64
C PHE A 45 4.27 7.05 -14.13
N THR A 46 4.99 8.11 -14.53
CA THR A 46 4.63 9.50 -14.19
C THR A 46 3.19 9.84 -14.57
N GLU A 47 2.69 9.35 -15.71
CA GLU A 47 1.31 9.56 -16.16
C GLU A 47 0.26 8.92 -15.21
N ILE A 48 0.69 7.95 -14.38
CA ILE A 48 -0.18 7.26 -13.43
C ILE A 48 -0.21 7.99 -12.09
N HIS A 49 0.97 8.18 -11.47
CA HIS A 49 1.08 8.70 -10.09
C HIS A 49 1.59 10.14 -10.00
N GLY A 50 1.93 10.78 -11.12
CA GLY A 50 2.38 12.17 -11.16
C GLY A 50 3.79 12.44 -10.66
N LEU A 51 4.51 11.41 -10.12
CA LEU A 51 5.87 11.59 -9.60
C LEU A 51 6.87 11.65 -10.74
N THR A 52 7.80 12.61 -10.66
CA THR A 52 8.84 12.85 -11.66
C THR A 52 10.23 12.70 -11.04
N TRP A 53 11.26 12.46 -11.87
CA TRP A 53 12.64 12.36 -11.35
C TRP A 53 13.08 13.58 -10.52
N PRO A 54 12.82 14.84 -10.93
CA PRO A 54 13.16 15.99 -10.08
C PRO A 54 12.56 15.95 -8.67
N MET A 55 11.37 15.33 -8.49
CA MET A 55 10.75 15.16 -7.18
C MET A 55 11.41 14.06 -6.35
N LEU A 56 12.00 13.06 -7.01
CA LEU A 56 12.48 11.83 -6.37
C LEU A 56 14.00 11.80 -6.16
N ARG A 57 14.78 12.55 -6.94
CA ARG A 57 16.26 12.47 -6.96
C ARG A 57 16.90 12.77 -5.60
N ASP A 58 16.29 13.67 -4.82
CA ASP A 58 16.80 14.10 -3.52
C ASP A 58 16.09 13.41 -2.35
N ALA A 59 15.12 12.51 -2.64
CA ALA A 59 14.45 11.69 -1.65
C ALA A 59 15.39 10.61 -1.09
N PRO A 60 15.14 10.11 0.12
CA PRO A 60 15.89 8.98 0.67
C PRO A 60 15.68 7.73 -0.17
N SER A 61 16.69 6.86 -0.26
CA SER A 61 16.52 5.51 -0.79
C SER A 61 15.58 4.69 0.10
N PHE A 62 15.07 3.55 -0.41
CA PHE A 62 14.28 2.63 0.42
C PHE A 62 15.05 2.19 1.67
N ALA A 63 16.33 1.91 1.55
CA ALA A 63 17.19 1.51 2.68
C ALA A 63 17.25 2.57 3.79
N GLN A 64 17.21 3.84 3.43
CA GLN A 64 17.23 4.96 4.38
C GLN A 64 15.85 5.24 4.99
N ALA A 65 14.78 5.15 4.19
CA ALA A 65 13.43 5.50 4.62
C ALA A 65 12.69 4.38 5.36
N TRP A 66 12.92 3.10 4.98
CA TRP A 66 12.15 1.99 5.53
C TRP A 66 12.32 1.79 7.05
N PRO A 67 13.52 1.98 7.65
CA PRO A 67 13.65 1.93 9.10
C PRO A 67 12.79 2.96 9.84
N GLU A 68 12.50 4.13 9.24
CA GLU A 68 11.61 5.15 9.83
C GLU A 68 10.16 4.65 9.97
N ALA A 69 9.75 3.73 9.08
CA ALA A 69 8.45 3.09 9.16
C ALA A 69 8.33 2.07 10.31
N GLY A 70 9.45 1.71 10.95
CA GLY A 70 9.49 0.69 12.01
C GLY A 70 8.56 1.00 13.18
N ALA A 71 8.46 2.27 13.59
CA ALA A 71 7.59 2.68 14.69
C ALA A 71 6.11 2.42 14.39
N ILE A 72 5.65 2.82 13.19
CA ILE A 72 4.25 2.62 12.79
C ILE A 72 3.95 1.14 12.44
N LEU A 73 4.95 0.36 12.03
CA LEU A 73 4.83 -1.08 11.75
C LEU A 73 4.85 -1.94 13.02
N CYS A 74 5.38 -1.42 14.13
CA CYS A 74 5.51 -2.16 15.37
C CYS A 74 4.16 -2.73 15.84
N GLY A 75 4.13 -4.04 16.16
CA GLY A 75 2.90 -4.72 16.59
C GLY A 75 1.87 -4.97 15.49
N ALA A 76 2.17 -4.73 14.21
CA ALA A 76 1.26 -5.04 13.12
C ALA A 76 1.06 -6.56 12.98
N HIS A 77 -0.15 -7.06 13.23
CA HIS A 77 -0.50 -8.47 13.11
C HIS A 77 -0.60 -8.95 11.65
N PHE A 78 -0.85 -8.05 10.73
CA PHE A 78 -0.89 -8.31 9.27
C PHE A 78 -0.61 -7.03 8.48
N LEU A 79 -0.17 -7.20 7.25
CA LEU A 79 -0.10 -6.16 6.24
C LEU A 79 -1.31 -6.29 5.29
N LEU A 80 -1.85 -5.18 4.85
CA LEU A 80 -3.08 -5.10 4.09
C LEU A 80 -2.85 -4.23 2.86
N ALA A 81 -3.26 -4.69 1.68
CA ALA A 81 -3.21 -3.87 0.47
C ALA A 81 -4.38 -4.18 -0.46
N HIS A 82 -4.67 -3.26 -1.40
CA HIS A 82 -5.64 -3.51 -2.44
C HIS A 82 -4.93 -4.05 -3.70
N ASN A 83 -5.07 -5.34 -3.97
CA ASN A 83 -4.22 -6.15 -4.85
C ASN A 83 -2.85 -6.50 -4.22
N ALA A 84 -2.88 -6.96 -3.00
CA ALA A 84 -1.75 -7.17 -2.11
C ALA A 84 -0.60 -8.01 -2.67
N SER A 85 -0.81 -8.80 -3.74
CA SER A 85 0.27 -9.50 -4.45
C SER A 85 1.30 -8.54 -5.04
N PHE A 86 0.85 -7.35 -5.48
CA PHE A 86 1.73 -6.31 -6.01
C PHE A 86 2.60 -5.72 -4.89
N ASP A 87 1.97 -5.19 -3.84
CA ASP A 87 2.68 -4.50 -2.75
C ASP A 87 3.61 -5.44 -1.98
N ARG A 88 3.16 -6.69 -1.75
CA ARG A 88 4.01 -7.72 -1.18
C ARG A 88 5.26 -7.98 -2.03
N ARG A 89 5.11 -8.09 -3.36
CA ARG A 89 6.24 -8.29 -4.27
C ARG A 89 7.20 -7.12 -4.23
N VAL A 90 6.69 -5.87 -4.24
CA VAL A 90 7.50 -4.66 -4.17
C VAL A 90 8.25 -4.59 -2.84
N LEU A 91 7.56 -4.77 -1.72
CA LEU A 91 8.17 -4.75 -0.39
C LEU A 91 9.32 -5.77 -0.26
N LEU A 92 9.05 -7.02 -0.61
CA LEU A 92 10.06 -8.09 -0.53
C LEU A 92 11.28 -7.83 -1.43
N ALA A 93 11.05 -7.29 -2.63
CA ALA A 93 12.12 -6.95 -3.56
C ALA A 93 12.95 -5.75 -3.07
N CYS A 94 12.31 -4.73 -2.50
CA CYS A 94 12.98 -3.56 -1.93
C CYS A 94 13.79 -3.95 -0.67
N CYS A 95 13.23 -4.73 0.24
CA CYS A 95 13.94 -5.25 1.41
C CYS A 95 15.18 -6.04 1.00
N ARG A 96 15.04 -6.97 0.04
CA ARG A 96 16.17 -7.76 -0.48
C ARG A 96 17.24 -6.88 -1.09
N ALA A 97 16.86 -5.92 -1.93
CA ALA A 97 17.82 -5.01 -2.58
C ALA A 97 18.53 -4.09 -1.57
N ALA A 98 17.88 -3.76 -0.47
CA ALA A 98 18.40 -2.93 0.61
C ALA A 98 19.19 -3.74 1.67
N GLY A 99 19.20 -5.06 1.62
CA GLY A 99 19.78 -5.91 2.68
C GLY A 99 19.04 -5.81 4.02
N LEU A 100 17.74 -5.47 4.00
CA LEU A 100 16.90 -5.31 5.17
C LEU A 100 16.01 -6.54 5.38
N PRO A 101 15.68 -6.90 6.64
CA PRO A 101 14.69 -7.96 6.90
C PRO A 101 13.31 -7.53 6.39
N ALA A 102 12.62 -8.45 5.74
CA ALA A 102 11.23 -8.23 5.37
C ALA A 102 10.31 -8.49 6.56
N PRO A 103 9.18 -7.75 6.70
CA PRO A 103 8.18 -8.07 7.71
C PRO A 103 7.64 -9.50 7.55
N GLU A 104 7.53 -10.23 8.65
CA GLU A 104 7.00 -11.60 8.68
C GLU A 104 5.47 -11.65 8.70
N ALA A 105 4.83 -10.50 8.99
CA ALA A 105 3.39 -10.38 9.08
C ALA A 105 2.69 -10.87 7.79
N PRO A 106 1.62 -11.67 7.89
CA PRO A 106 0.89 -12.16 6.73
C PRO A 106 0.21 -11.00 5.99
N PHE A 107 0.01 -11.18 4.68
CA PHE A 107 -0.70 -10.21 3.86
C PHE A 107 -2.18 -10.56 3.72
N LEU A 108 -3.03 -9.53 3.85
CA LEU A 108 -4.45 -9.54 3.50
C LEU A 108 -4.69 -8.67 2.26
N CYS A 109 -5.69 -9.03 1.48
CA CYS A 109 -6.02 -8.37 0.22
C CYS A 109 -7.48 -7.92 0.20
N THR A 110 -7.73 -6.61 0.26
CA THR A 110 -9.08 -6.06 0.19
C THR A 110 -9.74 -6.30 -1.16
N LEU A 111 -8.97 -6.44 -2.26
CA LEU A 111 -9.50 -6.84 -3.56
C LEU A 111 -10.16 -8.24 -3.50
N LYS A 112 -9.54 -9.21 -2.79
CA LYS A 112 -10.15 -10.55 -2.59
C LYS A 112 -11.45 -10.45 -1.78
N GLY A 113 -11.45 -9.67 -0.71
CA GLY A 113 -12.65 -9.40 0.10
C GLY A 113 -13.76 -8.75 -0.72
N SER A 114 -13.43 -7.70 -1.48
CA SER A 114 -14.38 -6.99 -2.34
C SER A 114 -14.99 -7.88 -3.42
N ARG A 115 -14.20 -8.78 -4.01
CA ARG A 115 -14.71 -9.74 -5.01
C ARG A 115 -15.76 -10.71 -4.45
N ARG A 116 -15.70 -11.01 -3.17
CA ARG A 116 -16.62 -11.94 -2.49
C ARG A 116 -17.92 -11.29 -2.05
N SER A 117 -17.88 -10.01 -1.71
CA SER A 117 -18.98 -9.36 -0.95
C SER A 117 -19.65 -8.20 -1.67
N LEU A 118 -19.05 -7.63 -2.71
CA LEU A 118 -19.61 -6.43 -3.35
C LEU A 118 -20.24 -6.75 -4.71
N PRO A 119 -21.43 -6.19 -5.02
CA PRO A 119 -22.12 -6.40 -6.28
C PRO A 119 -21.61 -5.47 -7.40
N LEU A 120 -20.30 -5.15 -7.42
CA LEU A 120 -19.72 -4.26 -8.42
C LEU A 120 -19.22 -5.07 -9.63
N PRO A 121 -19.27 -4.54 -10.87
CA PRO A 121 -18.68 -5.21 -12.03
C PRO A 121 -17.14 -5.21 -12.01
N SER A 122 -16.54 -4.19 -11.39
CA SER A 122 -15.10 -4.08 -11.18
C SER A 122 -14.81 -3.72 -9.73
N LYS A 123 -13.74 -4.27 -9.18
CA LYS A 123 -13.30 -4.06 -7.79
C LYS A 123 -12.00 -3.27 -7.74
N LYS A 124 -11.75 -2.35 -8.69
CA LYS A 124 -10.67 -1.38 -8.60
C LYS A 124 -10.88 -0.51 -7.36
N LEU A 125 -9.79 -0.09 -6.71
CA LEU A 125 -9.86 0.66 -5.45
C LEU A 125 -10.78 1.89 -5.55
N ASN A 126 -10.65 2.67 -6.61
CA ASN A 126 -11.50 3.85 -6.83
C ASN A 126 -13.00 3.53 -6.87
N LEU A 127 -13.41 2.45 -7.54
CA LEU A 127 -14.82 2.05 -7.62
C LEU A 127 -15.33 1.48 -6.30
N VAL A 128 -14.48 0.80 -5.55
CA VAL A 128 -14.83 0.30 -4.20
C VAL A 128 -14.94 1.47 -3.22
N CYS A 129 -14.06 2.47 -3.31
CA CYS A 129 -14.13 3.69 -2.51
C CYS A 129 -15.41 4.49 -2.82
N GLU A 130 -15.74 4.66 -4.10
CA GLU A 130 -16.99 5.30 -4.53
C GLU A 130 -18.22 4.59 -3.94
N TYR A 131 -18.27 3.26 -4.02
CA TYR A 131 -19.36 2.46 -3.46
C TYR A 131 -19.53 2.65 -1.95
N PHE A 132 -18.44 2.82 -1.20
CA PHE A 132 -18.48 3.02 0.24
C PHE A 132 -18.51 4.49 0.70
N GLY A 133 -18.44 5.45 -0.21
CA GLY A 133 -18.32 6.87 0.10
C GLY A 133 -16.98 7.23 0.76
N ILE A 134 -15.89 6.53 0.40
CA ILE A 134 -14.54 6.76 0.92
C ILE A 134 -13.82 7.76 0.01
N ALA A 135 -13.27 8.83 0.60
CA ALA A 135 -12.46 9.80 -0.13
C ALA A 135 -11.15 9.16 -0.65
N LEU A 136 -10.81 9.43 -1.90
CA LEU A 136 -9.63 8.88 -2.54
C LEU A 136 -8.98 9.89 -3.48
N LYS A 137 -7.68 10.12 -3.29
CA LYS A 137 -6.80 10.72 -4.29
C LYS A 137 -5.98 9.59 -4.91
N HIS A 138 -6.57 8.93 -5.91
CA HIS A 138 -6.01 7.71 -6.50
C HIS A 138 -4.62 7.94 -7.08
N HIS A 139 -3.76 6.92 -6.99
CA HIS A 139 -2.34 6.96 -7.34
C HIS A 139 -1.51 7.92 -6.46
N ASN A 140 -1.94 8.08 -5.21
CA ASN A 140 -1.15 8.68 -4.13
C ASN A 140 -1.02 7.65 -3.01
N ALA A 141 0.16 7.10 -2.78
CA ALA A 141 0.37 5.98 -1.89
C ALA A 141 -0.18 6.20 -0.46
N ALA A 142 -0.15 7.43 0.06
CA ALA A 142 -0.75 7.74 1.37
C ALA A 142 -2.27 7.61 1.33
N SER A 143 -2.91 8.21 0.31
CA SER A 143 -4.36 8.16 0.12
C SER A 143 -4.84 6.73 -0.17
N ASP A 144 -4.11 5.98 -1.02
CA ASP A 144 -4.47 4.62 -1.40
C ASP A 144 -4.32 3.65 -0.20
N ALA A 145 -3.28 3.80 0.64
CA ALA A 145 -3.13 3.04 1.88
C ALA A 145 -4.25 3.35 2.89
N GLN A 146 -4.58 4.63 3.09
CA GLN A 146 -5.68 5.03 3.98
C GLN A 146 -7.03 4.50 3.46
N ALA A 147 -7.32 4.68 2.19
CA ALA A 147 -8.54 4.17 1.57
C ALA A 147 -8.63 2.64 1.66
N CYS A 148 -7.51 1.93 1.44
CA CYS A 148 -7.44 0.48 1.62
C CYS A 148 -7.78 0.06 3.06
N ALA A 149 -7.29 0.80 4.07
CA ALA A 149 -7.62 0.58 5.47
C ALA A 149 -9.13 0.77 5.74
N GLU A 150 -9.72 1.84 5.22
CA GLU A 150 -11.15 2.10 5.36
C GLU A 150 -12.00 1.04 4.63
N VAL A 151 -11.62 0.63 3.42
CA VAL A 151 -12.26 -0.49 2.70
C VAL A 151 -12.22 -1.77 3.53
N TYR A 152 -11.09 -2.10 4.16
CA TYR A 152 -10.99 -3.25 5.05
C TYR A 152 -12.02 -3.17 6.19
N LEU A 153 -12.13 -2.02 6.86
CA LEU A 153 -13.09 -1.83 7.94
C LEU A 153 -14.54 -2.00 7.47
N ARG A 154 -14.89 -1.48 6.29
CA ARG A 154 -16.20 -1.67 5.67
C ARG A 154 -16.47 -3.14 5.35
N LEU A 155 -15.50 -3.85 4.78
CA LEU A 155 -15.61 -5.29 4.49
C LEU A 155 -15.79 -6.12 5.76
N ARG A 156 -15.07 -5.79 6.84
CA ARG A 156 -15.26 -6.41 8.16
C ARG A 156 -16.67 -6.19 8.69
N GLY A 157 -17.20 -4.97 8.54
CA GLY A 157 -18.59 -4.65 8.89
C GLY A 157 -19.64 -5.44 8.10
N LEU A 158 -19.31 -5.89 6.88
CA LEU A 158 -20.13 -6.78 6.06
C LEU A 158 -19.93 -8.28 6.38
N GLY A 159 -19.15 -8.62 7.42
CA GLY A 159 -18.87 -10.01 7.84
C GLY A 159 -17.75 -10.71 7.05
N VAL A 160 -17.01 -10.00 6.19
CA VAL A 160 -15.85 -10.59 5.52
C VAL A 160 -14.73 -10.84 6.54
N THR A 161 -14.24 -12.07 6.62
CA THR A 161 -13.20 -12.47 7.58
C THR A 161 -11.79 -12.26 7.03
N ASP A 162 -10.79 -12.14 7.91
CA ASP A 162 -9.38 -12.05 7.53
C ASP A 162 -8.93 -13.27 6.73
N ALA A 163 -9.40 -14.47 7.11
CA ALA A 163 -9.12 -15.69 6.36
C ALA A 163 -9.58 -15.62 4.90
N GLN A 164 -10.70 -14.96 4.62
CA GLN A 164 -11.21 -14.77 3.26
C GLN A 164 -10.39 -13.76 2.44
N MET A 165 -9.65 -12.88 3.10
CA MET A 165 -8.77 -11.89 2.49
C MET A 165 -7.31 -12.34 2.43
N ARG A 166 -6.92 -13.42 3.10
CA ARG A 166 -5.54 -13.88 3.17
C ARG A 166 -4.97 -14.20 1.78
N LEU A 167 -3.72 -13.77 1.54
CA LEU A 167 -2.95 -14.04 0.32
C LEU A 167 -2.56 -15.50 0.25
#